data_5823af6e45d077ea89f940aa8a0a42a3
#
_entry.id   5823af6e45d077ea89f940aa8a0a42a3
#
_cell.length_a   1.000
_cell.length_b   1.000
_cell.length_c   1.000
_cell.angle_alpha   90.00
_cell.angle_beta   90.00
_cell.angle_gamma   90.00
#
_symmetry.space_group_name_H-M   'P 1'
#
loop_
_entity.id
_entity.type
_entity.pdbx_description
1 polymer ?
#
loop_
_entity_poly.entity_id
_entity_poly.type
_entity_poly.pdbx_seq_one_letter_code
_entity_poly.pdbx_strand_id
1 'polypeptide(L)'
;MTTIPFASNSSPLEINVQTFGQRLQTGFDNVQLIDVREPWEVDRAAIAGFVNLPLSTFGEWESQIHQRFDLDTETIVMCHHGIRSAQMCQWLRQQGFTDARNLVGGIDAFSCQVDASIPRY
;
A
#
# COMPACT_ATOMS: atom_id res chain seq x y z
N MET A 1 21.56 12.37 -5.78
CA MET A 1 21.42 11.79 -5.77
C MET A 1 20.97 11.29 -6.04
N THR A 2 20.88 11.16 -6.04
CA THR A 2 20.62 10.45 -6.24
C THR A 2 19.81 9.95 -6.60
N THR A 3 19.82 9.80 -6.97
CA THR A 3 19.25 9.15 -7.21
C THR A 3 18.70 8.44 -7.32
N ILE A 4 18.55 8.23 -7.48
CA ILE A 4 18.10 7.33 -7.49
C ILE A 4 17.82 6.77 -7.89
N PRO A 5 17.96 6.69 -7.89
CA PRO A 5 17.72 5.88 -8.15
C PRO A 5 17.13 5.39 -8.32
N PHE A 6 17.05 5.34 -8.50
CA PHE A 6 16.65 4.59 -8.63
C PHE A 6 16.25 4.09 -8.75
N ALA A 7 16.27 4.44 -8.85
CA ALA A 7 16.07 3.78 -9.00
C ALA A 7 15.82 3.29 -9.25
N SER A 8 16.12 3.60 -9.43
CA SER A 8 16.18 2.90 -9.64
C SER A 8 15.81 2.37 -9.87
N ASN A 9 15.94 2.65 -10.32
CA ASN A 9 15.68 1.86 -10.62
C ASN A 9 15.40 0.78 -10.31
N SER A 10 15.89 0.75 -10.15
CA SER A 10 15.55 -0.54 -9.64
C SER A 10 14.03 -0.77 -9.65
N SER A 11 13.63 -2.01 -9.86
CA SER A 11 12.21 -2.34 -9.83
C SER A 11 11.64 -2.02 -8.44
N PRO A 12 10.50 -1.39 -8.34
CA PRO A 12 9.85 -1.21 -7.06
C PRO A 12 9.48 -2.58 -6.46
N LEU A 13 9.47 -2.67 -5.14
CA LEU A 13 8.93 -3.84 -4.49
C LEU A 13 7.43 -3.91 -4.72
N GLU A 14 6.95 -5.10 -5.04
CA GLU A 14 5.55 -5.28 -5.42
C GLU A 14 5.00 -6.59 -4.86
N ILE A 15 3.69 -6.66 -4.76
CA ILE A 15 2.97 -7.89 -4.47
C ILE A 15 1.72 -7.90 -5.36
N ASN A 16 1.41 -9.03 -5.99
CA ASN A 16 0.20 -9.14 -6.79
C ASN A 16 -0.99 -9.53 -5.92
N VAL A 17 -2.21 -9.34 -6.45
CA VAL A 17 -3.43 -9.54 -5.66
C VAL A 17 -3.68 -11.01 -5.33
N GLN A 18 -3.23 -11.93 -6.18
CA GLN A 18 -3.40 -13.36 -5.91
C GLN A 18 -2.57 -13.78 -4.70
N THR A 19 -1.30 -13.39 -4.66
CA THR A 19 -0.43 -13.67 -3.53
C THR A 19 -0.94 -13.00 -2.26
N PHE A 20 -1.36 -11.74 -2.38
CA PHE A 20 -1.92 -11.01 -1.25
C PHE A 20 -3.17 -11.71 -0.70
N GLY A 21 -4.07 -12.13 -1.60
CA GLY A 21 -5.30 -12.84 -1.20
C GLY A 21 -5.02 -14.15 -0.49
N GLN A 22 -4.02 -14.92 -0.98
CA GLN A 22 -3.61 -16.17 -0.31
C GLN A 22 -3.09 -15.89 1.09
N ARG A 23 -2.28 -14.85 1.23
CA ARG A 23 -1.71 -14.48 2.54
C ARG A 23 -2.77 -13.97 3.51
N LEU A 24 -3.83 -13.30 3.01
CA LEU A 24 -4.96 -12.92 3.86
C LEU A 24 -5.66 -14.17 4.43
N GLN A 25 -5.80 -15.23 3.63
CA GLN A 25 -6.45 -16.46 4.08
C GLN A 25 -5.63 -17.23 5.11
N THR A 26 -4.32 -17.29 4.90
CA THR A 26 -3.43 -18.02 5.81
C THR A 26 -2.98 -17.17 7.00
N GLY A 27 -3.18 -15.87 6.92
CA GLY A 27 -2.77 -14.91 7.94
C GLY A 27 -1.38 -14.35 7.68
N PHE A 28 -1.16 -13.15 8.17
CA PHE A 28 0.16 -12.51 8.17
C PHE A 28 0.75 -12.60 9.57
N ASP A 29 2.04 -12.93 9.66
CA ASP A 29 2.72 -12.93 10.97
C ASP A 29 2.96 -11.51 11.46
N ASN A 30 3.46 -10.64 10.58
CA ASN A 30 3.78 -9.27 10.94
C ASN A 30 3.79 -8.42 9.68
N VAL A 31 2.75 -7.64 9.47
CA VAL A 31 2.60 -6.81 8.28
C VAL A 31 1.92 -5.50 8.64
N GLN A 32 2.30 -4.45 7.94
CA GLN A 32 1.65 -3.15 8.03
C GLN A 32 0.90 -2.91 6.73
N LEU A 33 -0.40 -2.62 6.82
CA LEU A 33 -1.26 -2.43 5.66
C LEU A 33 -1.72 -0.97 5.63
N ILE A 34 -1.38 -0.27 4.54
CA ILE A 34 -1.68 1.16 4.40
C ILE A 34 -2.52 1.39 3.14
N ASP A 35 -3.65 2.05 3.31
CA ASP A 35 -4.56 2.43 2.23
C ASP A 35 -4.46 3.95 2.03
N VAL A 36 -3.96 4.39 0.88
CA VAL A 36 -3.72 5.81 0.62
C VAL A 36 -4.86 6.50 -0.12
N ARG A 37 -6.00 5.81 -0.25
CA ARG A 37 -7.18 6.36 -0.92
C ARG A 37 -7.88 7.40 -0.06
N GLU A 38 -8.79 8.14 -0.70
CA GLU A 38 -9.60 9.11 0.01
C GLU A 38 -10.68 8.42 0.85
N PRO A 39 -11.14 9.03 1.95
CA PRO A 39 -12.15 8.39 2.82
C PRO A 39 -13.42 7.98 2.08
N TRP A 40 -13.87 8.77 1.07
CA TRP A 40 -15.07 8.41 0.31
C TRP A 40 -14.86 7.11 -0.51
N GLU A 41 -13.61 6.87 -0.95
CA GLU A 41 -13.29 5.62 -1.66
C GLU A 41 -13.34 4.44 -0.69
N VAL A 42 -12.80 4.61 0.51
CA VAL A 42 -12.82 3.59 1.56
C VAL A 42 -14.26 3.22 1.92
N ASP A 43 -15.14 4.23 1.97
CA ASP A 43 -16.56 3.99 2.24
C ASP A 43 -17.24 3.18 1.13
N ARG A 44 -16.76 3.32 -0.11
CA ARG A 44 -17.29 2.58 -1.26
C ARG A 44 -16.88 1.12 -1.26
N ALA A 45 -15.63 0.86 -0.94
CA ALA A 45 -15.06 -0.49 -0.95
C ALA A 45 -13.80 -0.50 -0.11
N ALA A 46 -13.62 -1.51 0.74
CA ALA A 46 -12.45 -1.59 1.61
C ALA A 46 -12.06 -3.04 1.85
N ILE A 47 -10.79 -3.24 2.18
CA ILE A 47 -10.29 -4.52 2.67
C ILE A 47 -9.95 -4.31 4.14
N ALA A 48 -10.45 -5.19 5.00
CA ALA A 48 -10.23 -5.08 6.45
C ALA A 48 -8.75 -5.13 6.80
N GLY A 49 -8.36 -4.38 7.82
CA GLY A 49 -6.99 -4.39 8.34
C GLY A 49 -6.09 -3.27 7.85
N PHE A 50 -6.51 -2.52 6.85
CA PHE A 50 -5.74 -1.38 6.34
C PHE A 50 -5.93 -0.14 7.20
N VAL A 51 -4.84 0.60 7.43
CA VAL A 51 -4.87 1.94 8.03
C VAL A 51 -5.00 2.95 6.90
N ASN A 52 -6.00 3.82 6.96
CA ASN A 52 -6.21 4.82 5.92
C ASN A 52 -5.33 6.05 6.17
N LEU A 53 -4.42 6.33 5.24
CA LEU A 53 -3.59 7.54 5.22
C LEU A 53 -3.84 8.24 3.88
N PRO A 54 -4.90 9.07 3.79
CA PRO A 54 -5.24 9.72 2.51
C PRO A 54 -4.12 10.64 2.03
N LEU A 55 -3.74 10.52 0.77
CA LEU A 55 -2.69 11.39 0.23
C LEU A 55 -3.09 12.87 0.23
N SER A 56 -4.38 13.18 0.16
CA SER A 56 -4.83 14.57 0.21
C SER A 56 -4.51 15.24 1.54
N THR A 57 -4.29 14.47 2.61
CA THR A 57 -3.96 14.99 3.94
C THR A 57 -2.53 14.61 4.35
N PHE A 58 -1.66 14.39 3.36
CA PHE A 58 -0.27 13.99 3.59
C PHE A 58 0.42 14.88 4.63
N GLY A 59 0.23 16.19 4.55
CA GLY A 59 0.85 17.13 5.50
C GLY A 59 0.42 16.93 6.94
N GLU A 60 -0.73 16.27 7.18
CA GLU A 60 -1.22 16.04 8.54
C GLU A 60 -0.58 14.84 9.19
N TRP A 61 -0.18 13.81 8.42
CA TRP A 61 0.32 12.58 9.00
C TRP A 61 1.79 12.28 8.67
N GLU A 62 2.40 13.01 7.72
CA GLU A 62 3.76 12.66 7.26
C GLU A 62 4.79 12.66 8.38
N SER A 63 4.71 13.62 9.30
CA SER A 63 5.68 13.74 10.40
C SER A 63 5.54 12.62 11.42
N GLN A 64 4.45 11.88 11.39
CA GLN A 64 4.17 10.81 12.34
C GLN A 64 4.53 9.43 11.81
N ILE A 65 5.02 9.36 10.57
CA ILE A 65 5.18 8.07 9.91
C ILE A 65 6.11 7.12 10.68
N HIS A 66 7.22 7.65 11.23
CA HIS A 66 8.18 6.86 11.99
C HIS A 66 7.68 6.48 13.38
N GLN A 67 6.71 7.19 13.91
CA GLN A 67 6.10 6.89 15.21
C GLN A 67 5.01 5.83 15.08
N ARG A 68 4.35 5.78 13.93
CA ARG A 68 3.18 4.92 13.72
C ARG A 68 3.52 3.59 13.07
N PHE A 69 4.64 3.51 12.36
CA PHE A 69 5.01 2.31 11.59
C PHE A 69 6.49 1.99 11.76
N ASP A 70 6.80 0.70 11.72
CA ASP A 70 8.16 0.20 11.84
C ASP A 70 8.86 0.19 10.49
N LEU A 71 10.12 0.63 10.46
CA LEU A 71 10.90 0.75 9.22
C LEU A 71 11.21 -0.58 8.56
N ASP A 72 11.41 -1.64 9.35
CA ASP A 72 11.87 -2.92 8.84
C ASP A 72 10.76 -3.97 8.73
N THR A 73 9.54 -3.60 9.04
CA THR A 73 8.38 -4.48 8.92
C THR A 73 7.82 -4.40 7.51
N GLU A 74 7.48 -5.55 6.93
CA GLU A 74 6.83 -5.58 5.62
C GLU A 74 5.62 -4.67 5.63
N THR A 75 5.55 -3.77 4.66
CA THR A 75 4.48 -2.77 4.54
C THR A 75 3.88 -2.86 3.14
N ILE A 76 2.58 -3.16 3.07
CA ILE A 76 1.87 -3.27 1.79
C ILE A 76 0.97 -2.06 1.65
N VAL A 77 1.10 -1.35 0.53
CA VAL A 77 0.38 -0.10 0.27
C VAL A 77 -0.59 -0.31 -0.88
N MET A 78 -1.82 0.15 -0.69
CA MET A 78 -2.92 -0.05 -1.63
C MET A 78 -3.55 1.27 -2.01
N CYS A 79 -3.98 1.37 -3.27
CA CYS A 79 -4.88 2.43 -3.73
C CYS A 79 -5.91 1.81 -4.67
N HIS A 80 -6.55 2.63 -5.53
CA HIS A 80 -7.59 2.12 -6.44
C HIS A 80 -6.99 1.19 -7.51
N HIS A 81 -5.94 1.65 -8.22
CA HIS A 81 -5.33 0.92 -9.35
C HIS A 81 -3.83 0.67 -9.20
N GLY A 82 -3.21 1.08 -8.11
CA GLY A 82 -1.78 0.83 -7.86
C GLY A 82 -0.86 1.99 -8.21
N ILE A 83 -1.37 3.13 -8.65
CA ILE A 83 -0.53 4.27 -9.07
C ILE A 83 -0.15 5.15 -7.88
N ARG A 84 -1.13 5.62 -7.11
CA ARG A 84 -0.88 6.43 -5.91
C ARG A 84 -0.06 5.65 -4.88
N SER A 85 -0.36 4.36 -4.73
CA SER A 85 0.35 3.51 -3.79
C SER A 85 1.80 3.28 -4.19
N ALA A 86 2.09 3.21 -5.50
CA ALA A 86 3.48 3.12 -5.97
C ALA A 86 4.28 4.37 -5.57
N GLN A 87 3.67 5.55 -5.68
CA GLN A 87 4.29 6.80 -5.25
C GLN A 87 4.54 6.82 -3.75
N MET A 88 3.58 6.33 -2.98
CA MET A 88 3.72 6.23 -1.52
C MET A 88 4.86 5.29 -1.15
N CYS A 89 5.01 4.17 -1.85
CA CYS A 89 6.12 3.25 -1.59
C CYS A 89 7.46 3.91 -1.84
N GLN A 90 7.59 4.73 -2.88
CA GLN A 90 8.84 5.48 -3.13
C GLN A 90 9.14 6.42 -1.97
N TRP A 91 8.14 7.15 -1.51
CA TRP A 91 8.32 8.07 -0.39
C TRP A 91 8.70 7.30 0.89
N LEU A 92 8.04 6.18 1.17
CA LEU A 92 8.36 5.36 2.33
C LEU A 92 9.82 4.88 2.28
N ARG A 93 10.29 4.46 1.11
CA ARG A 93 11.70 4.04 0.98
C ARG A 93 12.65 5.19 1.25
N GLN A 94 12.30 6.41 0.83
CA GLN A 94 13.10 7.61 1.13
C GLN A 94 13.13 7.88 2.64
N GLN A 95 12.08 7.46 3.36
CA GLN A 95 12.01 7.60 4.81
C GLN A 95 12.71 6.46 5.56
N GLY A 96 13.28 5.50 4.85
CA GLY A 96 14.03 4.40 5.44
C GLY A 96 13.28 3.08 5.56
N PHE A 97 12.05 3.00 5.04
CA PHE A 97 11.30 1.74 5.06
C PHE A 97 11.94 0.75 4.10
N THR A 98 12.34 -0.41 4.61
CA THR A 98 13.13 -1.38 3.86
C THR A 98 12.29 -2.35 3.04
N ASP A 99 11.00 -2.48 3.35
CA ASP A 99 10.14 -3.48 2.70
C ASP A 99 8.74 -2.90 2.43
N ALA A 100 8.70 -1.79 1.68
CA ALA A 100 7.45 -1.16 1.26
C ALA A 100 7.06 -1.69 -0.11
N ARG A 101 5.94 -2.41 -0.20
CA ARG A 101 5.48 -3.10 -1.40
C ARG A 101 4.18 -2.52 -1.92
N ASN A 102 4.13 -2.30 -3.22
CA ASN A 102 2.92 -1.83 -3.88
C ASN A 102 2.01 -3.02 -4.22
N LEU A 103 0.74 -2.94 -3.83
CA LEU A 103 -0.27 -3.92 -4.27
C LEU A 103 -0.63 -3.59 -5.71
N VAL A 104 -0.09 -4.36 -6.65
CA VAL A 104 -0.24 -4.10 -8.08
C VAL A 104 -1.69 -4.23 -8.49
N GLY A 105 -2.19 -3.21 -9.20
CA GLY A 105 -3.59 -3.17 -9.65
C GLY A 105 -4.57 -2.71 -8.58
N GLY A 106 -4.13 -2.59 -7.34
CA GLY A 106 -4.92 -2.05 -6.24
C GLY A 106 -6.15 -2.85 -5.88
N ILE A 107 -7.08 -2.20 -5.19
CA ILE A 107 -8.33 -2.83 -4.77
C ILE A 107 -9.18 -3.24 -5.97
N ASP A 108 -9.06 -2.53 -7.10
CA ASP A 108 -9.81 -2.89 -8.31
C ASP A 108 -9.40 -4.28 -8.82
N ALA A 109 -8.10 -4.53 -8.94
CA ALA A 109 -7.63 -5.87 -9.34
C ALA A 109 -7.99 -6.93 -8.31
N PHE A 110 -7.94 -6.58 -7.03
CA PHE A 110 -8.33 -7.51 -5.97
C PHE A 110 -9.79 -7.92 -6.10
N SER A 111 -10.68 -6.94 -6.35
CA SER A 111 -12.09 -7.21 -6.56
C SER A 111 -12.32 -8.10 -7.79
N CYS A 112 -11.64 -7.79 -8.91
CA CYS A 112 -11.82 -8.53 -10.16
C CYS A 112 -11.30 -9.95 -10.10
N GLN A 113 -10.19 -10.18 -9.41
CA GLN A 113 -9.41 -11.42 -9.55
C GLN A 113 -9.45 -12.30 -8.31
N VAL A 114 -9.78 -11.75 -7.15
CA VAL A 114 -9.67 -12.49 -5.88
C VAL A 114 -10.99 -12.54 -5.13
N ASP A 115 -11.64 -11.40 -4.91
CA ASP A 115 -12.85 -11.35 -4.07
C ASP A 115 -13.91 -10.46 -4.71
N ALA A 116 -14.82 -11.09 -5.45
CA ALA A 116 -15.87 -10.38 -6.14
C ALA A 116 -16.92 -9.75 -5.21
N SER A 117 -16.88 -10.05 -3.91
CA SER A 117 -17.76 -9.40 -2.93
C SER A 117 -17.32 -7.97 -2.62
N ILE A 118 -16.06 -7.61 -2.94
CA ILE A 118 -15.59 -6.24 -2.81
C ILE A 118 -16.17 -5.43 -3.97
N PRO A 119 -16.95 -4.37 -3.71
CA PRO A 119 -17.52 -3.58 -4.81
C PRO A 119 -16.44 -2.91 -5.65
N ARG A 120 -16.74 -2.74 -6.93
CA ARG A 120 -15.92 -1.93 -7.82
C ARG A 120 -16.53 -0.53 -7.91
N TYR A 121 -15.66 0.47 -8.11
CA TYR A 121 -16.14 1.85 -8.20
C TYR A 121 -15.33 2.66 -9.21
#